data_873a9b4f82cf97f987cd2b23188bc78f
#
_entry.id   873a9b4f82cf97f987cd2b23188bc78f
#
_cell.length_a   1.000
_cell.length_b   1.000
_cell.length_c   1.000
_cell.angle_alpha   90.00
_cell.angle_beta   90.00
_cell.angle_gamma   90.00
#
_symmetry.space_group_name_H-M   'P 1'
#
loop_
_entity.id
_entity.type
_entity.pdbx_description
1 polymer ?
#
loop_
_entity_poly.entity_id
_entity_poly.type
_entity_poly.pdbx_seq_one_letter_code
_entity_poly.pdbx_strand_id
1 'polypeptide(L)'
;MKKIAALALALGAVLVTPAAAADSAQTSAAKQVEIVNFAFKPGTLTVSKGATVEFENESNTTHTVTRNGGGFDKRVGAGKAVAIRFQSRGSFAYHCKIHPTMKGKIVVQ
;
A
#
# COMPACT_ATOMS: atom_id res chain seq x y z
N MET A 1 24.42 -45.32 6.93
CA MET A 1 24.18 -44.80 6.93
C MET A 1 23.60 -44.05 6.57
N LYS A 2 23.64 -44.20 6.56
CA LYS A 2 23.22 -43.54 6.34
C LYS A 2 22.55 -42.63 6.23
N LYS A 3 22.43 -42.78 6.48
CA LYS A 3 21.90 -41.94 6.61
C LYS A 3 21.39 -40.97 6.43
N ILE A 4 21.35 -41.18 6.57
CA ILE A 4 20.96 -40.19 6.66
C ILE A 4 20.44 -39.20 6.38
N ALA A 5 20.61 -39.66 6.40
CA ALA A 5 20.22 -38.68 6.35
C ALA A 5 19.59 -37.79 6.15
N ALA A 6 19.69 -38.18 6.23
CA ALA A 6 19.26 -37.29 6.23
C ALA A 6 18.66 -36.41 6.11
N LEU A 7 18.61 -36.67 6.21
CA LEU A 7 18.21 -35.82 6.26
C LEU A 7 17.65 -34.96 6.07
N ALA A 8 17.86 -35.42 6.14
CA ALA A 8 17.52 -34.61 6.20
C ALA A 8 16.95 -33.81 6.09
N LEU A 9 16.83 -34.01 6.10
CA LEU A 9 16.48 -33.16 6.26
C LEU A 9 15.89 -32.34 6.09
N ALA A 10 15.99 -32.80 6.14
CA ALA A 10 15.70 -31.98 6.31
C ALA A 10 15.16 -31.21 6.22
N LEU A 11 14.95 -31.47 6.15
CA LEU A 11 14.63 -30.58 6.40
C LEU A 11 14.18 -29.73 6.30
N GLY A 12 14.17 -30.01 6.24
CA GLY A 12 14.04 -29.20 6.51
C GLY A 12 13.57 -28.50 6.28
N ALA A 13 13.43 -28.68 6.26
CA ALA A 13 13.19 -27.83 6.46
C ALA A 13 12.69 -27.11 6.34
N VAL A 14 12.54 -27.45 6.24
CA VAL A 14 12.30 -26.58 6.51
C VAL A 14 11.79 -25.82 6.50
N LEU A 15 11.54 -26.16 6.36
CA LEU A 15 11.24 -25.32 6.71
C LEU A 15 10.87 -24.47 6.72
N VAL A 16 10.74 -24.72 6.64
CA VAL A 16 10.64 -23.79 7.03
C VAL A 16 10.33 -22.95 6.90
N THR A 17 10.13 -23.03 6.70
CA THR A 17 10.00 -22.14 6.84
C THR A 17 9.59 -21.35 6.65
N PRO A 18 9.67 -21.67 6.71
CA PRO A 18 9.43 -20.59 6.79
C PRO A 18 8.82 -19.87 6.24
N ALA A 19 8.69 -20.11 5.78
CA ALA A 19 8.17 -19.25 5.02
C ALA A 19 7.27 -18.34 5.50
N ALA A 20 6.80 -18.67 6.36
CA ALA A 20 5.99 -17.82 6.90
C ALA A 20 6.41 -16.50 7.00
N ALA A 21 7.48 -16.37 7.27
CA ALA A 21 7.91 -15.09 7.50
C ALA A 21 7.70 -14.20 6.39
N ALA A 22 7.81 -14.71 5.30
CA ALA A 22 7.74 -13.85 4.24
C ALA A 22 6.43 -13.22 4.12
N ASP A 23 5.44 -13.90 4.43
CA ASP A 23 4.21 -13.30 4.21
C ASP A 23 3.93 -12.17 5.00
N SER A 24 4.35 -12.10 6.16
CA SER A 24 4.02 -10.97 6.94
C SER A 24 4.58 -9.71 6.38
N ALA A 25 5.69 -9.77 5.77
CA ALA A 25 6.27 -8.57 5.25
C ALA A 25 5.45 -8.02 4.14
N GLN A 26 5.00 -8.84 3.26
CA GLN A 26 4.27 -8.29 2.20
C GLN A 26 2.97 -7.80 2.61
N THR A 27 2.31 -8.44 3.53
CA THR A 27 1.03 -7.96 3.88
C THR A 27 1.09 -6.59 4.47
N SER A 28 2.13 -6.27 5.18
CA SER A 28 2.20 -4.97 5.78
C SER A 28 2.37 -3.89 4.75
N ALA A 29 2.83 -4.24 3.57
CA ALA A 29 3.10 -3.23 2.60
C ALA A 29 2.02 -3.09 1.56
N ALA A 30 1.09 -3.93 1.52
CA ALA A 30 0.35 -4.08 0.30
C ALA A 30 -0.92 -3.28 0.17
N LYS A 31 -1.00 -2.14 0.76
CA LYS A 31 -2.20 -1.32 0.61
C LYS A 31 -2.08 -0.43 -0.61
N GLN A 32 -3.15 -0.37 -1.38
CA GLN A 32 -3.11 0.33 -2.63
C GLN A 32 -4.40 1.04 -2.93
N VAL A 33 -4.29 2.24 -3.49
CA VAL A 33 -5.41 2.99 -4.03
C VAL A 33 -5.14 3.20 -5.51
N GLU A 34 -6.11 2.87 -6.33
CA GLU A 34 -6.01 3.14 -7.76
C GLU A 34 -6.59 4.51 -8.07
N ILE A 35 -5.92 5.25 -8.92
CA ILE A 35 -6.42 6.53 -9.40
C ILE A 35 -6.89 6.31 -10.82
N VAL A 36 -8.16 6.54 -11.04
CA VAL A 36 -8.73 6.44 -12.39
C VAL A 36 -9.35 7.79 -12.73
N ASN A 37 -9.86 7.96 -13.94
CA ASN A 37 -10.60 9.16 -14.27
C ASN A 37 -12.03 8.93 -13.79
N PHE A 38 -12.46 9.59 -12.88
CA PHE A 38 -12.12 10.66 -12.01
C PHE A 38 -12.43 10.24 -10.58
N ALA A 39 -11.76 9.22 -10.10
CA ALA A 39 -12.06 8.66 -8.79
C ALA A 39 -10.83 8.01 -8.19
N PHE A 40 -10.80 7.96 -6.86
CA PHE A 40 -9.86 7.13 -6.13
C PHE A 40 -10.59 5.85 -5.74
N LYS A 41 -9.95 4.69 -5.96
CA LYS A 41 -10.58 3.39 -5.67
C LYS A 41 -9.66 2.55 -4.82
N PRO A 42 -10.09 2.15 -3.64
CA PRO A 42 -11.38 2.47 -3.02
C PRO A 42 -11.41 3.92 -2.55
N GLY A 43 -12.59 4.46 -2.40
CA GLY A 43 -12.73 5.83 -1.91
C GLY A 43 -12.35 5.99 -0.46
N THR A 44 -12.51 4.94 0.34
CA THR A 44 -12.05 4.90 1.73
C THR A 44 -11.25 3.62 1.92
N LEU A 45 -10.06 3.74 2.45
CA LEU A 45 -9.20 2.60 2.72
C LEU A 45 -8.78 2.66 4.19
N THR A 46 -8.95 1.55 4.89
CA THR A 46 -8.54 1.45 6.29
C THR A 46 -7.23 0.70 6.36
N VAL A 47 -6.27 1.24 7.09
CA VAL A 47 -4.95 0.64 7.22
C VAL A 47 -4.51 0.70 8.67
N SER A 48 -3.46 -0.04 9.01
CA SER A 48 -2.87 0.01 10.34
C SER A 48 -1.83 1.12 10.41
N LYS A 49 -1.64 1.65 11.60
CA LYS A 49 -0.60 2.65 11.83
C LYS A 49 0.74 2.12 11.32
N GLY A 50 1.44 2.93 10.61
CA GLY A 50 2.73 2.57 10.02
C GLY A 50 2.64 2.00 8.62
N ALA A 51 1.45 1.80 8.10
CA ALA A 51 1.30 1.23 6.78
C ALA A 51 1.71 2.21 5.70
N THR A 52 2.21 1.69 4.61
CA THR A 52 2.49 2.47 3.42
C THR A 52 1.39 2.18 2.41
N VAL A 53 0.81 3.23 1.87
CA VAL A 53 -0.23 3.12 0.86
C VAL A 53 0.35 3.60 -0.46
N GLU A 54 0.21 2.78 -1.48
CA GLU A 54 0.64 3.15 -2.81
C GLU A 54 -0.55 3.69 -3.59
N PHE A 55 -0.38 4.85 -4.19
CA PHE A 55 -1.40 5.44 -5.05
C PHE A 55 -0.91 5.30 -6.48
N GLU A 56 -1.60 4.46 -7.23
CA GLU A 56 -1.18 4.14 -8.59
C GLU A 56 -2.13 4.80 -9.59
N ASN A 57 -1.60 5.65 -10.44
CA ASN A 57 -2.40 6.36 -11.42
C ASN A 57 -2.54 5.52 -12.68
N GLU A 58 -3.70 4.91 -12.82
CA GLU A 58 -3.99 4.08 -13.98
C GLU A 58 -4.75 4.84 -15.06
N SER A 59 -4.85 6.14 -14.92
CA SER A 59 -5.49 6.96 -15.92
C SER A 59 -4.47 7.50 -16.92
N ASN A 60 -4.94 8.19 -17.92
CA ASN A 60 -4.06 8.79 -18.91
C ASN A 60 -3.80 10.27 -18.66
N THR A 61 -4.14 10.78 -17.49
CA THR A 61 -3.89 12.18 -17.14
C THR A 61 -3.22 12.26 -15.78
N THR A 62 -2.60 13.38 -15.51
CA THR A 62 -1.96 13.62 -14.21
C THR A 62 -3.02 13.93 -13.16
N HIS A 63 -2.82 13.39 -11.98
CA HIS A 63 -3.67 13.67 -10.82
C HIS A 63 -2.77 14.05 -9.64
N THR A 64 -3.37 14.47 -8.52
CA THR A 64 -2.62 14.67 -7.29
C THR A 64 -3.29 13.92 -6.16
N VAL A 65 -2.52 13.62 -5.12
CA VAL A 65 -3.03 13.10 -3.86
C VAL A 65 -2.66 14.15 -2.83
N THR A 66 -3.65 14.94 -2.43
CA THR A 66 -3.40 16.13 -1.64
C THR A 66 -4.27 16.10 -0.39
N ARG A 67 -3.65 16.13 0.78
CA ARG A 67 -4.41 16.08 2.02
C ARG A 67 -5.15 17.37 2.25
N ASN A 68 -6.43 17.26 2.65
CA ASN A 68 -7.21 18.41 3.01
C ASN A 68 -6.58 19.09 4.22
N GLY A 69 -6.40 20.38 4.14
CA GLY A 69 -5.85 21.13 5.26
C GLY A 69 -4.34 21.09 5.40
N GLY A 70 -3.66 20.43 4.49
CA GLY A 70 -2.20 20.41 4.54
C GLY A 70 -1.67 19.05 4.98
N GLY A 71 -0.42 18.81 4.72
CA GLY A 71 0.24 17.54 5.00
C GLY A 71 0.85 17.04 3.72
N PHE A 72 0.40 15.89 3.24
CA PHE A 72 0.98 15.40 1.99
C PHE A 72 0.35 16.08 0.78
N ASP A 73 1.13 16.18 -0.28
CA ASP A 73 0.69 16.78 -1.53
C ASP A 73 1.58 16.19 -2.63
N LYS A 74 1.09 15.17 -3.30
CA LYS A 74 1.88 14.43 -4.27
C LYS A 74 1.25 14.50 -5.66
N ARG A 75 2.08 14.83 -6.64
CA ARG A 75 1.66 14.81 -8.01
C ARG A 75 1.96 13.44 -8.59
N VAL A 76 1.00 12.84 -9.28
CA VAL A 76 1.14 11.49 -9.82
C VAL A 76 0.84 11.53 -11.30
N GLY A 77 1.88 11.43 -12.11
CA GLY A 77 1.69 11.42 -13.56
C GLY A 77 0.99 10.17 -14.05
N ALA A 78 0.50 10.23 -15.27
CA ALA A 78 -0.19 9.11 -15.88
C ALA A 78 0.72 7.87 -15.87
N GLY A 79 0.21 6.75 -15.43
CA GLY A 79 0.96 5.51 -15.38
C GLY A 79 2.00 5.44 -14.26
N LYS A 80 2.06 6.44 -13.39
CA LYS A 80 3.03 6.48 -12.30
C LYS A 80 2.37 6.16 -10.97
N ALA A 81 3.18 6.00 -9.94
CA ALA A 81 2.69 5.71 -8.60
C ALA A 81 3.50 6.49 -7.58
N VAL A 82 2.89 6.78 -6.43
CA VAL A 82 3.59 7.34 -5.28
C VAL A 82 3.18 6.57 -4.05
N ALA A 83 4.08 6.51 -3.08
CA ALA A 83 3.82 5.83 -1.81
C ALA A 83 3.81 6.85 -0.69
N ILE A 84 2.83 6.74 0.20
CA ILE A 84 2.73 7.60 1.36
C ILE A 84 2.60 6.73 2.59
N ARG A 85 3.44 6.96 3.59
CA ARG A 85 3.39 6.20 4.83
C ARG A 85 2.56 6.94 5.84
N PHE A 86 1.65 6.21 6.51
CA PHE A 86 0.73 6.78 7.48
C PHE A 86 1.13 6.34 8.88
N GLN A 87 1.76 7.23 9.62
CA GLN A 87 2.35 6.87 10.91
C GLN A 87 1.53 7.33 12.09
N SER A 88 0.42 8.00 11.87
CA SER A 88 -0.46 8.46 12.94
C SER A 88 -1.86 7.93 12.74
N ARG A 89 -2.51 7.58 13.82
CA ARG A 89 -3.91 7.16 13.76
C ARG A 89 -4.80 8.34 13.44
N GLY A 90 -5.91 8.09 12.80
CA GLY A 90 -6.87 9.11 12.46
C GLY A 90 -7.44 8.94 11.07
N SER A 91 -8.20 9.92 10.65
CA SER A 91 -8.79 9.95 9.32
C SER A 91 -8.11 11.04 8.51
N PHE A 92 -7.70 10.68 7.30
CA PHE A 92 -6.95 11.60 6.45
C PHE A 92 -7.69 11.74 5.13
N ALA A 93 -8.51 12.78 5.04
CA ALA A 93 -9.24 13.08 3.82
C ALA A 93 -8.29 13.74 2.83
N TYR A 94 -8.42 13.39 1.57
CA TYR A 94 -7.58 13.97 0.53
C TYR A 94 -8.39 14.19 -0.73
N HIS A 95 -7.82 14.89 -1.67
CA HIS A 95 -8.47 15.20 -2.93
C HIS A 95 -7.41 15.38 -4.02
N CYS A 96 -7.88 15.48 -5.26
CA CYS A 96 -7.03 15.83 -6.38
C CYS A 96 -7.20 17.33 -6.62
N LYS A 97 -6.09 18.06 -6.67
CA LYS A 97 -6.16 19.51 -6.90
C LYS A 97 -6.58 19.85 -8.32
N ILE A 98 -6.31 18.96 -9.26
CA ILE A 98 -6.64 19.20 -10.66
C ILE A 98 -8.11 18.94 -10.93
N HIS A 99 -8.68 17.97 -10.23
CA HIS A 99 -10.09 17.60 -10.38
C HIS A 99 -10.70 17.55 -8.97
N PRO A 100 -11.13 18.69 -8.43
CA PRO A 100 -11.47 18.75 -6.99
C PRO A 100 -12.64 17.89 -6.54
N THR A 101 -13.44 17.37 -7.45
CA THR A 101 -14.50 16.45 -7.06
C THR A 101 -13.97 15.06 -6.77
N MET A 102 -12.73 14.75 -7.15
CA MET A 102 -12.09 13.48 -6.81
C MET A 102 -11.63 13.54 -5.36
N LYS A 103 -12.25 12.73 -4.51
CA LYS A 103 -11.97 12.75 -3.07
C LYS A 103 -11.78 11.34 -2.56
N GLY A 104 -10.98 11.20 -1.54
CA GLY A 104 -10.76 9.92 -0.88
C GLY A 104 -10.44 10.12 0.58
N LYS A 105 -10.27 9.00 1.27
CA LYS A 105 -9.98 9.03 2.70
C LYS A 105 -9.18 7.79 3.08
N ILE A 106 -8.16 7.99 3.88
CA ILE A 106 -7.43 6.90 4.51
C ILE A 106 -7.76 6.94 6.00
N VAL A 107 -8.21 5.81 6.53
CA VAL A 107 -8.48 5.67 7.96
C VAL A 107 -7.37 4.83 8.55
N VAL A 108 -6.65 5.36 9.52
CA VAL A 108 -5.51 4.68 10.15
C VAL A 108 -5.90 4.27 11.55
N GLN A 109 -5.80 2.99 11.81
CA GLN A 109 -6.18 2.42 13.11
C GLN A 109 -4.97 2.07 13.96
#